data_e3fedf04f90c22c167dd124ffad14ab8
#
_entry.id   e3fedf04f90c22c167dd124ffad14ab8
#
_cell.length_a   1.000
_cell.length_b   1.000
_cell.length_c   1.000
_cell.angle_alpha   90.00
_cell.angle_beta   90.00
_cell.angle_gamma   90.00
#
_symmetry.space_group_name_H-M   'P 1'
#
loop_
_entity.id
_entity.type
_entity.pdbx_description
1 polymer ?
#
loop_
_entity_poly.entity_id
_entity_poly.type
_entity_poly.pdbx_seq_one_letter_code
_entity_poly.pdbx_strand_id
1 'polypeptide(L)'
;METSHENRIVVIGSGPAGCTAALYLSRANLAPLVIEGNQPGGQLTITTEVENYPGFPDGILGPELMDKMRRQAERFGAVFKMETLESVNLTQHPFTVTTDTGQAYKCEALIIASGASAMQLGLDSERELQGYGLSYCATCDGFFFKGKEIAVI
;
A
#
# COMPACT_ATOMS: atom_id res chain seq x y z
N MET A 1 28.49 -3.17 15.80
CA MET A 1 27.98 -1.80 15.99
C MET A 1 26.70 -1.73 15.17
N GLU A 2 25.56 -1.94 15.83
CA GLU A 2 24.26 -1.76 15.19
C GLU A 2 24.07 -0.27 14.91
N THR A 3 24.09 0.11 13.65
CA THR A 3 23.69 1.45 13.24
C THR A 3 22.15 1.52 13.38
N SER A 4 21.69 1.95 14.56
CA SER A 4 20.29 2.30 14.71
C SER A 4 20.02 3.51 13.81
N HIS A 5 19.42 3.27 12.64
CA HIS A 5 18.89 4.34 11.82
C HIS A 5 17.71 4.95 12.57
N GLU A 6 17.91 6.11 13.17
CA GLU A 6 16.82 6.89 13.77
C GLU A 6 16.00 7.48 12.64
N ASN A 7 14.95 6.80 12.26
CA ASN A 7 13.96 7.34 11.34
C ASN A 7 12.90 8.08 12.18
N ARG A 8 12.70 9.36 11.95
CA ARG A 8 11.70 10.14 12.69
C ARG A 8 10.30 9.56 12.53
N ILE A 9 9.97 9.04 11.35
CA ILE A 9 8.67 8.45 11.04
C ILE A 9 8.84 7.18 10.22
N VAL A 10 8.13 6.13 10.61
CA VAL A 10 7.99 4.89 9.84
C VAL A 10 6.55 4.79 9.34
N VAL A 11 6.40 4.42 8.07
CA VAL A 11 5.11 4.15 7.41
C VAL A 11 5.06 2.67 7.07
N ILE A 12 4.03 1.98 7.50
CA ILE A 12 3.80 0.56 7.19
C ILE A 12 2.83 0.45 6.02
N GLY A 13 3.33 -0.07 4.90
CA GLY A 13 2.60 -0.26 3.66
C GLY A 13 2.88 0.84 2.63
N SER A 14 3.04 0.43 1.37
CA SER A 14 3.36 1.29 0.22
C SER A 14 2.22 1.42 -0.80
N GLY A 15 0.99 1.07 -0.39
CA GLY A 15 -0.21 1.36 -1.19
C GLY A 15 -0.46 2.88 -1.32
N PRO A 16 -1.57 3.31 -1.96
CA PRO A 16 -1.88 4.73 -2.17
C PRO A 16 -1.84 5.56 -0.89
N ALA A 17 -2.35 5.02 0.21
CA ALA A 17 -2.35 5.70 1.51
C ALA A 17 -0.93 5.91 2.05
N GLY A 18 -0.08 4.87 2.00
CA GLY A 18 1.31 4.94 2.45
C GLY A 18 2.16 5.87 1.58
N CYS A 19 2.04 5.78 0.26
CA CYS A 19 2.72 6.70 -0.66
C CYS A 19 2.28 8.15 -0.46
N THR A 20 0.99 8.40 -0.22
CA THR A 20 0.48 9.74 0.06
C THR A 20 1.05 10.27 1.38
N ALA A 21 1.02 9.46 2.44
CA ALA A 21 1.62 9.84 3.73
C ALA A 21 3.11 10.15 3.57
N ALA A 22 3.86 9.27 2.90
CA ALA A 22 5.28 9.44 2.65
C ALA A 22 5.60 10.72 1.86
N LEU A 23 4.78 11.04 0.83
CA LEU A 23 4.93 12.26 0.06
C LEU A 23 4.82 13.52 0.94
N TYR A 24 3.74 13.61 1.75
CA TYR A 24 3.53 14.81 2.58
C TYR A 24 4.55 14.91 3.71
N LEU A 25 4.95 13.80 4.33
CA LEU A 25 6.01 13.77 5.33
C LEU A 25 7.35 14.25 4.75
N SER A 26 7.69 13.76 3.55
CA SER A 26 8.91 14.17 2.85
C SER A 26 8.89 15.67 2.52
N ARG A 27 7.75 16.21 2.09
CA ARG A 27 7.58 17.63 1.85
C ARG A 27 7.68 18.48 3.12
N ALA A 28 7.43 17.88 4.28
CA ALA A 28 7.65 18.47 5.59
C ALA A 28 9.10 18.29 6.11
N ASN A 29 10.02 17.78 5.28
CA ASN A 29 11.42 17.48 5.61
C ASN A 29 11.59 16.44 6.74
N LEU A 30 10.69 15.46 6.82
CA LEU A 30 10.72 14.43 7.86
C LEU A 30 11.38 13.10 7.40
N ALA A 31 11.73 12.99 6.12
CA ALA A 31 12.41 11.85 5.51
C ALA A 31 11.88 10.48 6.00
N PRO A 32 10.61 10.12 5.72
CA PRO A 32 9.99 8.91 6.24
C PRO A 32 10.64 7.66 5.66
N LEU A 33 10.68 6.59 6.47
CA LEU A 33 10.96 5.24 6.04
C LEU A 33 9.63 4.52 5.78
N VAL A 34 9.46 3.96 4.58
CA VAL A 34 8.29 3.15 4.22
C VAL A 34 8.70 1.68 4.18
N ILE A 35 8.06 0.86 5.01
CA ILE A 35 8.17 -0.60 4.99
C ILE A 35 7.08 -1.14 4.09
N GLU A 36 7.45 -1.69 2.93
CA GLU A 36 6.52 -1.96 1.83
C GLU A 36 5.65 -3.20 2.01
N GLY A 37 6.13 -4.17 2.80
CA GLY A 37 5.51 -5.49 2.92
C GLY A 37 5.85 -6.39 1.73
N ASN A 38 5.15 -7.52 1.66
CA ASN A 38 5.32 -8.54 0.64
C ASN A 38 4.63 -8.21 -0.71
N GLN A 39 3.83 -7.16 -0.75
CA GLN A 39 3.15 -6.66 -1.97
C GLN A 39 3.37 -5.15 -2.13
N PRO A 40 4.55 -4.71 -2.57
CA PRO A 40 4.84 -3.31 -2.82
C PRO A 40 3.82 -2.66 -3.75
N GLY A 41 3.30 -1.48 -3.35
CA GLY A 41 2.24 -0.78 -4.09
C GLY A 41 0.81 -1.25 -3.76
N GLY A 42 0.65 -2.37 -3.05
CA GLY A 42 -0.63 -2.87 -2.55
C GLY A 42 -1.59 -3.33 -3.66
N GLN A 43 -2.89 -3.25 -3.39
CA GLN A 43 -3.95 -3.83 -4.24
C GLN A 43 -3.97 -3.27 -5.68
N LEU A 44 -3.56 -2.03 -5.89
CA LEU A 44 -3.55 -1.44 -7.24
C LEU A 44 -2.52 -2.09 -8.18
N THR A 45 -1.51 -2.79 -7.64
CA THR A 45 -0.51 -3.47 -8.49
C THR A 45 -1.03 -4.76 -9.13
N ILE A 46 -2.15 -5.29 -8.65
CA ILE A 46 -2.82 -6.48 -9.19
C ILE A 46 -4.13 -6.16 -9.91
N THR A 47 -4.49 -4.88 -10.03
CA THR A 47 -5.62 -4.44 -10.86
C THR A 47 -5.16 -3.99 -12.24
N THR A 48 -6.07 -3.99 -13.20
CA THR A 48 -5.79 -3.53 -14.56
C THR A 48 -5.90 -2.01 -14.64
N GLU A 49 -7.05 -1.49 -14.96
CA GLU A 49 -7.32 -0.07 -15.17
C GLU A 49 -7.97 0.56 -13.93
N VAL A 50 -7.54 1.76 -13.58
CA VAL A 50 -8.06 2.58 -12.49
C VAL A 50 -8.68 3.82 -13.11
N GLU A 51 -10.01 3.88 -13.12
CA GLU A 51 -10.78 4.99 -13.72
C GLU A 51 -11.27 6.01 -12.69
N ASN A 52 -11.19 5.66 -11.41
CA ASN A 52 -11.76 6.42 -10.30
C ASN A 52 -10.69 7.16 -9.45
N TYR A 53 -9.46 7.29 -9.96
CA TYR A 53 -8.44 8.10 -9.30
C TYR A 53 -8.40 9.49 -9.95
N PRO A 54 -8.70 10.57 -9.21
CA PRO A 54 -8.76 11.92 -9.78
C PRO A 54 -7.43 12.36 -10.39
N GLY A 55 -7.47 13.00 -11.57
CA GLY A 55 -6.31 13.49 -12.30
C GLY A 55 -5.95 12.64 -13.53
N PHE A 56 -6.64 11.52 -13.75
CA PHE A 56 -6.48 10.64 -14.92
C PHE A 56 -7.84 10.44 -15.60
N PRO A 57 -8.28 11.39 -16.46
CA PRO A 57 -9.61 11.37 -17.05
C PRO A 57 -9.85 10.19 -18.01
N ASP A 58 -8.77 9.64 -18.55
CA ASP A 58 -8.81 8.49 -19.46
C ASP A 58 -8.44 7.18 -18.77
N GLY A 59 -8.39 7.17 -17.41
CA GLY A 59 -7.90 6.04 -16.64
C GLY A 59 -6.37 5.94 -16.60
N ILE A 60 -5.87 5.02 -15.80
CA ILE A 60 -4.44 4.67 -15.70
C ILE A 60 -4.30 3.22 -15.23
N LEU A 61 -3.30 2.51 -15.71
CA LEU A 61 -2.99 1.18 -15.18
C LEU A 61 -2.57 1.26 -13.71
N GLY A 62 -3.12 0.38 -12.87
CA GLY A 62 -2.85 0.38 -11.43
C GLY A 62 -1.36 0.32 -11.09
N PRO A 63 -0.55 -0.59 -11.70
CA PRO A 63 0.89 -0.61 -11.50
C PRO A 63 1.59 0.69 -11.89
N GLU A 64 1.17 1.33 -12.98
CA GLU A 64 1.73 2.61 -13.43
C GLU A 64 1.41 3.74 -12.44
N LEU A 65 0.18 3.78 -11.92
CA LEU A 65 -0.22 4.75 -10.90
C LEU A 65 0.66 4.60 -9.66
N MET A 66 0.87 3.36 -9.19
CA MET A 66 1.68 3.12 -8.00
C MET A 66 3.15 3.48 -8.21
N ASP A 67 3.73 3.22 -9.38
CA ASP A 67 5.09 3.66 -9.72
C ASP A 67 5.20 5.19 -9.68
N LYS A 68 4.24 5.90 -10.27
CA LYS A 68 4.20 7.37 -10.25
C LYS A 68 4.10 7.93 -8.82
N MET A 69 3.24 7.35 -7.98
CA MET A 69 3.07 7.78 -6.58
C MET A 69 4.35 7.54 -5.77
N ARG A 70 4.97 6.37 -5.90
CA ARG A 70 6.24 6.03 -5.26
C ARG A 70 7.34 7.00 -5.66
N ARG A 71 7.60 7.16 -6.96
CA ARG A 71 8.63 8.06 -7.49
C ARG A 71 8.41 9.51 -7.08
N GLN A 72 7.16 9.94 -6.95
CA GLN A 72 6.84 11.26 -6.45
C GLN A 72 7.28 11.43 -4.98
N ALA A 73 7.02 10.45 -4.12
CA ALA A 73 7.47 10.49 -2.72
C ALA A 73 9.00 10.42 -2.60
N GLU A 74 9.64 9.52 -3.36
CA GLU A 74 11.11 9.37 -3.41
C GLU A 74 11.80 10.66 -3.84
N ARG A 75 11.24 11.40 -4.81
CA ARG A 75 11.78 12.70 -5.26
C ARG A 75 11.90 13.72 -4.13
N PHE A 76 11.07 13.62 -3.09
CA PHE A 76 11.10 14.49 -1.92
C PHE A 76 11.85 13.88 -0.72
N GLY A 77 12.44 12.68 -0.87
CA GLY A 77 13.30 12.08 0.15
C GLY A 77 12.67 10.95 0.96
N ALA A 78 11.52 10.41 0.56
CA ALA A 78 11.00 9.17 1.15
C ALA A 78 11.93 7.99 0.80
N VAL A 79 12.18 7.13 1.76
CA VAL A 79 12.98 5.90 1.58
C VAL A 79 12.04 4.71 1.67
N PHE A 80 12.09 3.82 0.67
CA PHE A 80 11.29 2.61 0.61
C PHE A 80 12.18 1.38 0.86
N LYS A 81 11.70 0.46 1.70
CA LYS A 81 12.36 -0.81 2.01
C LYS A 81 11.41 -1.96 1.73
N MET A 82 11.85 -2.88 0.87
CA MET A 82 11.14 -4.12 0.57
C MET A 82 11.38 -5.12 1.72
N GLU A 83 10.79 -4.82 2.86
CA GLU A 83 10.83 -5.61 4.08
C GLU A 83 9.39 -5.77 4.58
N THR A 84 9.12 -6.83 5.34
CA THR A 84 7.80 -7.09 5.92
C THR A 84 7.84 -6.81 7.42
N LEU A 85 6.80 -6.11 7.91
CA LEU A 85 6.64 -5.89 9.33
C LEU A 85 6.48 -7.23 10.07
N GLU A 86 7.31 -7.51 11.05
CA GLU A 86 7.19 -8.67 11.94
C GLU A 86 6.56 -8.29 13.27
N SER A 87 7.04 -7.21 13.91
CA SER A 87 6.51 -6.76 15.19
C SER A 87 6.71 -5.26 15.43
N VAL A 88 5.90 -4.72 16.34
CA VAL A 88 5.99 -3.32 16.80
C VAL A 88 5.96 -3.28 18.32
N ASN A 89 6.89 -2.55 18.91
CA ASN A 89 6.86 -2.21 20.33
C ASN A 89 6.42 -0.75 20.50
N LEU A 90 5.20 -0.56 21.02
CA LEU A 90 4.60 0.74 21.30
C LEU A 90 4.62 1.10 22.79
N THR A 91 5.22 0.25 23.65
CA THR A 91 5.22 0.46 25.09
C THR A 91 6.28 1.47 25.56
N GLN A 92 7.25 1.75 24.71
CA GLN A 92 8.34 2.71 24.96
C GLN A 92 8.47 3.67 23.78
N HIS A 93 8.87 4.90 24.06
CA HIS A 93 9.15 5.91 23.04
C HIS A 93 10.66 6.25 23.05
N PRO A 94 11.33 6.30 21.89
CA PRO A 94 10.81 6.06 20.54
C PRO A 94 10.31 4.63 20.34
N PHE A 95 9.28 4.48 19.49
CA PHE A 95 8.74 3.17 19.10
C PHE A 95 9.76 2.33 18.36
N THR A 96 9.64 1.00 18.43
CA THR A 96 10.52 0.09 17.69
C THR A 96 9.69 -0.74 16.73
N VAL A 97 10.08 -0.73 15.46
CA VAL A 97 9.53 -1.55 14.37
C VAL A 97 10.56 -2.58 13.98
N THR A 98 10.23 -3.87 14.05
CA THR A 98 11.11 -4.98 13.63
C THR A 98 10.56 -5.62 12.37
N THR A 99 11.43 -5.90 11.40
CA THR A 99 11.10 -6.51 10.13
C THR A 99 11.60 -7.96 10.02
N ASP A 100 11.09 -8.68 9.05
CA ASP A 100 11.44 -10.07 8.71
C ASP A 100 12.93 -10.29 8.40
N THR A 101 13.66 -9.23 8.09
CA THR A 101 15.12 -9.27 7.94
C THR A 101 15.88 -9.23 9.28
N GLY A 102 15.16 -9.11 10.39
CA GLY A 102 15.73 -8.90 11.73
C GLY A 102 16.20 -7.47 11.98
N GLN A 103 15.96 -6.54 11.06
CA GLN A 103 16.30 -5.14 11.22
C GLN A 103 15.31 -4.46 12.17
N ALA A 104 15.82 -3.66 13.11
CA ALA A 104 15.02 -2.86 14.03
C ALA A 104 15.18 -1.36 13.71
N TYR A 105 14.05 -0.68 13.55
CA TYR A 105 13.97 0.76 13.29
C TYR A 105 13.31 1.45 14.48
N LYS A 106 13.97 2.49 15.01
CA LYS A 106 13.37 3.36 16.02
C LYS A 106 12.69 4.54 15.34
N CYS A 107 11.49 4.90 15.80
CA CYS A 107 10.73 6.02 15.23
C CYS A 107 9.96 6.80 16.30
N GLU A 108 9.86 8.11 16.09
CA GLU A 108 9.07 9.02 16.90
C GLU A 108 7.57 8.89 16.64
N ALA A 109 7.20 8.51 15.42
CA ALA A 109 5.83 8.26 15.01
C ALA A 109 5.73 7.09 14.04
N LEU A 110 4.60 6.38 14.10
CA LEU A 110 4.28 5.26 13.22
C LEU A 110 2.96 5.54 12.51
N ILE A 111 2.95 5.36 11.18
CA ILE A 111 1.74 5.41 10.37
C ILE A 111 1.44 4.02 9.85
N ILE A 112 0.25 3.52 10.13
CA ILE A 112 -0.21 2.21 9.68
C ILE A 112 -1.08 2.40 8.43
N ALA A 113 -0.58 1.97 7.27
CA ALA A 113 -1.23 2.02 5.97
C ALA A 113 -1.23 0.62 5.32
N SER A 114 -1.48 -0.40 6.12
CA SER A 114 -1.35 -1.82 5.75
C SER A 114 -2.38 -2.30 4.74
N GLY A 115 -3.38 -1.47 4.42
CA GLY A 115 -4.44 -1.82 3.47
C GLY A 115 -5.41 -2.87 4.00
N ALA A 116 -6.06 -3.54 3.06
CA ALA A 116 -6.98 -4.64 3.33
C ALA A 116 -6.90 -5.68 2.20
N SER A 117 -7.25 -6.91 2.52
CA SER A 117 -7.46 -7.97 1.53
C SER A 117 -8.94 -8.30 1.46
N ALA A 118 -9.42 -8.63 0.26
CA ALA A 118 -10.80 -9.07 0.08
C ALA A 118 -11.02 -10.40 0.82
N MET A 119 -12.18 -10.53 1.47
CA MET A 119 -12.64 -11.82 1.95
C MET A 119 -13.10 -12.66 0.75
N GLN A 120 -12.62 -13.91 0.71
CA GLN A 120 -12.95 -14.88 -0.33
C GLN A 120 -13.91 -15.92 0.22
N LEU A 121 -14.71 -16.53 -0.64
CA LEU A 121 -15.57 -17.66 -0.29
C LEU A 121 -14.75 -18.95 -0.09
N GLY A 122 -13.53 -19.00 -0.63
CA GLY A 122 -12.64 -20.16 -0.57
C GLY A 122 -12.93 -21.20 -1.66
N LEU A 123 -13.52 -20.79 -2.77
CA LEU A 123 -13.80 -21.65 -3.92
C LEU A 123 -12.60 -21.66 -4.90
N ASP A 124 -12.25 -22.81 -5.43
CA ASP A 124 -11.14 -22.93 -6.39
C ASP A 124 -11.34 -22.06 -7.64
N SER A 125 -12.60 -21.88 -8.08
CA SER A 125 -12.97 -21.06 -9.24
C SER A 125 -12.81 -19.54 -9.04
N GLU A 126 -12.68 -19.06 -7.80
CA GLU A 126 -12.54 -17.63 -7.54
C GLU A 126 -11.30 -17.05 -8.22
N ARG A 127 -10.18 -17.78 -8.16
CA ARG A 127 -8.92 -17.34 -8.80
C ARG A 127 -9.03 -17.24 -10.32
N GLU A 128 -9.79 -18.13 -10.94
CA GLU A 128 -9.98 -18.16 -12.40
C GLU A 128 -10.96 -17.08 -12.86
N LEU A 129 -11.97 -16.77 -12.04
CA LEU A 129 -13.05 -15.85 -12.39
C LEU A 129 -12.78 -14.41 -11.95
N GLN A 130 -11.77 -14.17 -11.11
CA GLN A 130 -11.42 -12.82 -10.68
C GLN A 130 -11.04 -11.94 -11.88
N GLY A 131 -11.76 -10.84 -12.07
CA GLY A 131 -11.65 -9.97 -13.25
C GLY A 131 -12.35 -10.50 -14.52
N TYR A 132 -12.88 -11.73 -14.49
CA TYR A 132 -13.59 -12.37 -15.61
C TYR A 132 -15.06 -12.71 -15.26
N GLY A 133 -15.65 -11.94 -14.35
CA GLY A 133 -17.05 -12.10 -13.93
C GLY A 133 -17.22 -12.12 -12.42
N LEU A 134 -16.14 -12.31 -11.66
CA LEU A 134 -16.13 -12.19 -10.21
C LEU A 134 -15.34 -10.97 -9.79
N SER A 135 -15.93 -10.15 -8.92
CA SER A 135 -15.31 -8.98 -8.33
C SER A 135 -15.54 -8.95 -6.82
N TYR A 136 -14.57 -8.45 -6.08
CA TYR A 136 -14.65 -8.19 -4.64
C TYR A 136 -14.89 -6.71 -4.31
N CYS A 137 -15.03 -5.84 -5.32
CA CYS A 137 -15.17 -4.41 -5.13
C CYS A 137 -16.25 -3.83 -6.05
N ALA A 138 -17.45 -3.66 -5.52
CA ALA A 138 -18.55 -3.09 -6.28
C ALA A 138 -18.26 -1.64 -6.75
N THR A 139 -17.55 -0.86 -5.94
CA THR A 139 -17.20 0.53 -6.27
C THR A 139 -16.15 0.62 -7.36
N CYS A 140 -15.26 -0.39 -7.44
CA CYS A 140 -14.21 -0.45 -8.45
C CYS A 140 -14.75 -0.93 -9.80
N ASP A 141 -15.50 -2.04 -9.78
CA ASP A 141 -15.81 -2.82 -10.97
C ASP A 141 -17.29 -2.77 -11.35
N GLY A 142 -18.17 -2.29 -10.47
CA GLY A 142 -19.62 -2.33 -10.70
C GLY A 142 -20.08 -1.61 -11.98
N PHE A 143 -19.36 -0.59 -12.40
CA PHE A 143 -19.64 0.14 -13.64
C PHE A 143 -19.55 -0.75 -14.90
N PHE A 144 -18.61 -1.71 -14.93
CA PHE A 144 -18.42 -2.63 -16.06
C PHE A 144 -19.58 -3.63 -16.22
N PHE A 145 -20.42 -3.78 -15.18
CA PHE A 145 -21.55 -4.71 -15.18
C PHE A 145 -22.90 -3.99 -15.34
N LYS A 146 -22.90 -2.71 -15.74
CA LYS A 146 -24.13 -1.95 -15.94
C LYS A 146 -25.02 -2.63 -17.01
N GLY A 147 -26.28 -2.88 -16.62
CA GLY A 147 -27.29 -3.54 -17.48
C GLY A 147 -27.12 -5.07 -17.60
N LYS A 148 -26.25 -5.68 -16.79
CA LYS A 148 -26.10 -7.15 -16.69
C LYS A 148 -26.82 -7.66 -15.44
N GLU A 149 -27.23 -8.91 -15.47
CA GLU A 149 -27.68 -9.64 -14.28
C GLU A 149 -26.46 -9.98 -13.44
N ILE A 150 -26.50 -9.62 -12.16
CA ILE A 150 -25.43 -9.88 -11.18
C ILE A 150 -25.99 -10.56 -9.94
N ALA A 151 -25.18 -11.38 -9.29
CA ALA A 151 -25.43 -11.90 -7.96
C ALA A 151 -24.50 -11.20 -6.97
N VAL A 152 -25.01 -10.87 -5.79
CA VAL A 152 -24.25 -10.31 -4.66
C VAL A 152 -24.39 -11.29 -3.49
N ILE A 153 -23.24 -11.70 -2.93
CA ILE A 153 -23.15 -12.70 -1.85
C ILE A 153 -22.60 -12.02 -0.60
#